data_336e08afb481f381572eea8c8cfe3d3f
#
_entry.id   336e08afb481f381572eea8c8cfe3d3f
#
_cell.length_a   1.000
_cell.length_b   1.000
_cell.length_c   1.000
_cell.angle_alpha   90.00
_cell.angle_beta   90.00
_cell.angle_gamma   90.00
#
_symmetry.space_group_name_H-M   'P 1'
#
loop_
_entity.id
_entity.type
_entity.pdbx_description
1 polymer ?
#
loop_
_entity_poly.entity_id
_entity_poly.type
_entity_poly.pdbx_seq_one_letter_code
_entity_poly.pdbx_strand_id
1 'polypeptide(L)'
;MFCGGNAETGWTAEGGRNGVNERNDKATTFLRYTFITLFMRLYHFLLPAVVSAAVSASFGAEFPNPYPAPAVRLTPEIPLSPSINGARIVGATPGSRMLFQVPVSGERPMKIQATGLPPGLKMDSRGLIAGTAPSGKREYKVNIQASNRHGKDMKELILKVGDELCLTPPMGWSSWYSYSEAVGQDNVLKTARLFVERGLVNHGWAYINIDDCWQGRRGGKYGAIQPNKRFPDMKAMCDAIHAMGMKVGIYSTPWMGTYAGFIGGSAPNAKSDYGEMAIPEKERKQEDQIFGSYPGVHRRKADHVGAVWLFDRDAKQWADWGFDYVKVDWNPNDVPTTKRIRKALDESGRDIVLSLSNAAPYEHVEELGKLANLWRTTGDIQDHWGSVSGIG
;
A
#
# COMPACT_ATOMS: atom_id res chain seq x y z
N MET A 1 -9.46 -38.06 1.90
CA MET A 1 -9.53 -39.25 2.78
C MET A 1 -9.33 -38.80 4.21
N PHE A 2 -10.33 -39.15 5.04
CA PHE A 2 -10.43 -39.08 6.51
C PHE A 2 -10.43 -37.68 7.15
N CYS A 3 -11.56 -37.24 7.69
CA CYS A 3 -12.34 -37.55 8.93
C CYS A 3 -11.53 -37.13 10.17
N GLY A 4 -11.99 -36.37 11.10
CA GLY A 4 -13.30 -36.05 11.66
C GLY A 4 -13.05 -35.89 13.16
N GLY A 5 -13.82 -35.09 13.85
CA GLY A 5 -13.83 -35.08 15.31
C GLY A 5 -14.43 -33.85 15.94
N ASN A 6 -15.72 -33.94 16.21
CA ASN A 6 -16.50 -33.03 17.08
C ASN A 6 -16.09 -33.19 18.55
N ALA A 7 -16.16 -32.11 19.31
CA ALA A 7 -16.43 -32.17 20.74
C ALA A 7 -17.27 -30.96 21.16
N GLU A 8 -18.54 -31.23 21.43
CA GLU A 8 -19.46 -30.37 22.17
C GLU A 8 -19.11 -30.41 23.68
N THR A 9 -19.17 -29.25 24.36
CA THR A 9 -19.49 -29.23 25.78
C THR A 9 -20.35 -28.01 26.07
N GLY A 10 -21.61 -28.33 26.42
CA GLY A 10 -22.59 -27.36 26.92
C GLY A 10 -22.31 -26.98 28.36
N TRP A 11 -22.72 -25.78 28.72
CA TRP A 11 -23.00 -25.39 30.09
C TRP A 11 -24.36 -24.64 30.14
N THR A 12 -25.23 -25.19 30.96
CA THR A 12 -26.55 -24.66 31.31
C THR A 12 -26.47 -23.63 32.43
N ALA A 13 -27.28 -22.58 32.35
CA ALA A 13 -27.46 -21.57 33.39
C ALA A 13 -28.76 -21.83 34.16
N GLU A 14 -28.71 -21.80 35.46
CA GLU A 14 -29.82 -21.52 36.42
C GLU A 14 -29.32 -20.40 37.34
N GLY A 15 -29.96 -19.29 37.55
CA GLY A 15 -31.21 -19.06 38.20
C GLY A 15 -30.98 -18.49 39.60
N GLY A 16 -31.27 -17.21 39.87
CA GLY A 16 -31.24 -16.64 41.20
C GLY A 16 -31.67 -15.17 41.26
N ARG A 17 -32.97 -14.94 41.47
CA ARG A 17 -33.54 -13.63 41.87
C ARG A 17 -33.27 -13.39 43.35
N ASN A 18 -32.85 -12.18 43.72
CA ASN A 18 -33.22 -11.60 45.03
C ASN A 18 -33.28 -10.07 44.90
N GLY A 19 -34.43 -9.55 45.23
CA GLY A 19 -34.71 -8.13 45.34
C GLY A 19 -34.28 -7.57 46.71
N VAL A 20 -33.81 -6.33 46.74
CA VAL A 20 -33.72 -5.54 47.97
C VAL A 20 -34.13 -4.08 47.69
N ASN A 21 -35.20 -3.74 48.37
CA ASN A 21 -35.72 -2.44 48.84
C ASN A 21 -35.04 -1.12 48.48
N GLU A 22 -35.83 -0.25 47.86
CA GLU A 22 -35.70 1.21 47.90
C GLU A 22 -36.09 1.74 49.28
N ARG A 23 -35.23 2.49 49.94
CA ARG A 23 -35.55 3.68 50.77
C ARG A 23 -34.32 4.47 51.17
N ASN A 24 -34.38 5.79 50.88
CA ASN A 24 -33.66 6.89 51.46
C ASN A 24 -32.12 7.03 51.22
N ASP A 25 -31.76 7.99 50.37
CA ASP A 25 -30.85 9.03 50.78
C ASP A 25 -30.75 10.21 49.77
N LYS A 26 -31.55 11.26 49.97
CA LYS A 26 -31.44 12.53 49.23
C LYS A 26 -30.32 13.47 49.76
N ALA A 27 -29.67 13.14 50.85
CA ALA A 27 -28.64 13.98 51.47
C ALA A 27 -27.22 13.69 50.96
N THR A 28 -26.95 12.47 50.49
CA THR A 28 -25.61 12.06 50.03
C THR A 28 -25.32 12.45 48.57
N THR A 29 -26.35 12.80 47.80
CA THR A 29 -26.20 13.15 46.39
C THR A 29 -25.64 14.56 46.16
N PHE A 30 -25.90 15.53 47.09
CA PHE A 30 -25.44 16.92 46.92
C PHE A 30 -23.92 17.10 47.21
N LEU A 31 -23.37 16.32 48.12
CA LEU A 31 -21.92 16.37 48.39
C LEU A 31 -21.06 15.67 47.31
N ARG A 32 -21.59 14.68 46.64
CA ARG A 32 -20.89 13.99 45.54
C ARG A 32 -20.76 14.85 44.25
N TYR A 33 -21.74 15.66 43.94
CA TYR A 33 -21.68 16.54 42.74
C TYR A 33 -20.70 17.68 42.90
N THR A 34 -20.50 18.23 44.12
CA THR A 34 -19.56 19.33 44.33
C THR A 34 -18.11 18.88 44.28
N PHE A 35 -17.80 17.66 44.78
CA PHE A 35 -16.45 17.09 44.69
C PHE A 35 -16.09 16.68 43.27
N ILE A 36 -17.01 16.14 42.47
CA ILE A 36 -16.76 15.73 41.11
C ILE A 36 -16.50 16.95 40.20
N THR A 37 -17.21 18.06 40.40
CA THR A 37 -17.02 19.28 39.62
C THR A 37 -15.71 19.99 39.92
N LEU A 38 -15.22 19.94 41.18
CA LEU A 38 -13.94 20.47 41.56
C LEU A 38 -12.76 19.61 41.06
N PHE A 39 -12.92 18.29 41.05
CA PHE A 39 -11.94 17.35 40.52
C PHE A 39 -11.84 17.44 39.00
N MET A 40 -12.98 17.62 38.27
CA MET A 40 -12.95 17.83 36.83
C MET A 40 -12.32 19.15 36.40
N ARG A 41 -12.43 20.24 37.22
CA ARG A 41 -11.76 21.50 36.90
C ARG A 41 -10.25 21.45 37.15
N LEU A 42 -9.77 20.71 38.15
CA LEU A 42 -8.33 20.49 38.32
C LEU A 42 -7.73 19.54 37.25
N TYR A 43 -8.52 18.57 36.78
CA TYR A 43 -8.09 17.64 35.72
C TYR A 43 -7.86 18.34 34.38
N HIS A 44 -8.63 19.39 34.03
CA HIS A 44 -8.49 20.13 32.78
C HIS A 44 -7.25 21.05 32.74
N PHE A 45 -6.69 21.43 33.88
CA PHE A 45 -5.49 22.26 33.94
C PHE A 45 -4.17 21.48 34.13
N LEU A 46 -4.21 20.26 34.63
CA LEU A 46 -3.02 19.45 34.88
C LEU A 46 -2.78 18.37 33.79
N LEU A 47 -3.82 17.91 33.07
CA LEU A 47 -3.68 16.92 32.02
C LEU A 47 -2.82 17.37 30.81
N PRO A 48 -2.90 18.62 30.30
CA PRO A 48 -2.06 19.02 29.17
C PRO A 48 -0.57 19.00 29.48
N ALA A 49 -0.17 19.29 30.73
CA ALA A 49 1.24 19.33 31.12
C ALA A 49 1.81 17.93 31.37
N VAL A 50 1.01 17.01 31.94
CA VAL A 50 1.45 15.64 32.22
C VAL A 50 1.43 14.79 30.95
N VAL A 51 0.44 14.99 30.07
CA VAL A 51 0.37 14.30 28.76
C VAL A 51 1.46 14.82 27.83
N SER A 52 1.80 16.12 27.87
CA SER A 52 2.91 16.68 27.09
C SER A 52 4.26 16.16 27.57
N ALA A 53 4.47 16.01 28.91
CA ALA A 53 5.70 15.43 29.46
C ALA A 53 5.81 13.91 29.22
N ALA A 54 4.70 13.17 29.27
CA ALA A 54 4.67 11.74 28.99
C ALA A 54 4.85 11.43 27.49
N VAL A 55 4.31 12.28 26.59
CA VAL A 55 4.53 12.13 25.15
C VAL A 55 5.96 12.49 24.75
N SER A 56 6.61 13.44 25.45
CA SER A 56 8.02 13.77 25.19
C SER A 56 8.99 12.70 25.73
N ALA A 57 8.60 11.94 26.75
CA ALA A 57 9.42 10.86 27.31
C ALA A 57 9.32 9.53 26.53
N SER A 58 8.27 9.34 25.74
CA SER A 58 8.06 8.09 24.97
C SER A 58 8.71 8.08 23.58
N PHE A 59 9.27 9.20 23.11
CA PHE A 59 10.00 9.25 21.82
C PHE A 59 11.46 8.73 21.92
N GLY A 60 11.92 8.30 23.08
CA GLY A 60 13.24 7.70 23.29
C GLY A 60 13.24 6.26 23.81
N ALA A 61 12.08 5.61 23.95
CA ALA A 61 12.05 4.19 24.25
C ALA A 61 12.45 3.44 22.98
N GLU A 62 13.71 3.02 22.89
CA GLU A 62 14.10 1.94 21.98
C GLU A 62 13.19 0.76 22.31
N PHE A 63 12.32 0.39 21.36
CA PHE A 63 11.64 -0.90 21.45
C PHE A 63 12.74 -1.95 21.56
N PRO A 64 12.77 -2.78 22.62
CA PRO A 64 13.77 -3.82 22.72
C PRO A 64 13.68 -4.65 21.43
N ASN A 65 14.81 -4.73 20.73
CA ASN A 65 14.89 -5.57 19.54
C ASN A 65 14.61 -7.02 19.99
N PRO A 66 13.48 -7.63 19.60
CA PRO A 66 13.15 -8.99 20.02
C PRO A 66 14.15 -10.04 19.51
N TYR A 67 15.00 -9.63 18.58
CA TYR A 67 16.06 -10.46 18.05
C TYR A 67 17.40 -9.98 18.59
N PRO A 68 18.15 -10.78 19.38
CA PRO A 68 19.49 -10.43 19.78
C PRO A 68 20.33 -10.16 18.53
N ALA A 69 21.15 -9.13 18.58
CA ALA A 69 22.07 -8.86 17.49
C ALA A 69 22.89 -10.12 17.20
N PRO A 70 22.98 -10.58 15.94
CA PRO A 70 23.75 -11.74 15.61
C PRO A 70 25.21 -11.55 16.06
N ALA A 71 25.81 -12.58 16.62
CA ALA A 71 27.22 -12.55 17.04
C ALA A 71 28.17 -12.26 15.87
N VAL A 72 27.72 -12.49 14.64
CA VAL A 72 28.43 -12.19 13.41
C VAL A 72 27.57 -11.27 12.55
N ARG A 73 28.12 -10.12 12.16
CA ARG A 73 27.50 -9.21 11.21
C ARG A 73 27.59 -9.82 9.81
N LEU A 74 26.47 -10.25 9.26
CA LEU A 74 26.40 -10.87 7.93
C LEU A 74 26.45 -9.85 6.77
N THR A 75 26.11 -8.60 7.05
CA THR A 75 26.12 -7.52 6.06
C THR A 75 27.26 -6.56 6.34
N PRO A 76 28.02 -6.11 5.32
CA PRO A 76 29.08 -5.11 5.52
C PRO A 76 28.50 -3.78 6.00
N GLU A 77 29.32 -2.97 6.66
CA GLU A 77 28.95 -1.61 7.00
C GLU A 77 28.76 -0.77 5.73
N ILE A 78 27.79 0.14 5.78
CA ILE A 78 27.58 1.08 4.69
C ILE A 78 28.82 2.00 4.64
N PRO A 79 29.54 2.05 3.50
CA PRO A 79 30.70 2.96 3.37
C PRO A 79 30.28 4.42 3.58
N LEU A 80 31.17 5.20 4.20
CA LEU A 80 30.95 6.66 4.32
C LEU A 80 31.06 7.37 2.97
N SER A 81 31.85 6.82 2.03
CA SER A 81 31.89 7.28 0.63
C SER A 81 30.56 7.04 -0.08
N PRO A 82 30.19 7.84 -1.07
CA PRO A 82 28.99 7.61 -1.86
C PRO A 82 28.99 6.25 -2.55
N SER A 83 27.82 5.61 -2.63
CA SER A 83 27.55 4.45 -3.48
C SER A 83 26.18 4.62 -4.15
N ILE A 84 26.17 4.67 -5.50
CA ILE A 84 24.97 4.79 -6.32
C ILE A 84 24.40 3.39 -6.52
N ASN A 85 23.27 3.13 -5.87
CA ASN A 85 22.59 1.84 -5.84
C ASN A 85 21.49 1.74 -6.93
N GLY A 86 20.69 0.68 -6.87
CA GLY A 86 19.43 0.52 -7.62
C GLY A 86 19.61 0.33 -9.13
N ALA A 87 18.58 0.72 -9.85
CA ALA A 87 18.41 0.45 -11.27
C ALA A 87 19.54 1.00 -12.14
N ARG A 88 19.91 0.24 -13.19
CA ARG A 88 20.77 0.69 -14.29
C ARG A 88 19.97 1.10 -15.52
N ILE A 89 18.71 0.71 -15.58
CA ILE A 89 17.79 1.03 -16.66
C ILE A 89 16.41 1.32 -16.09
N VAL A 90 15.78 2.37 -16.58
CA VAL A 90 14.41 2.76 -16.23
C VAL A 90 13.61 3.04 -17.49
N GLY A 91 12.35 2.64 -17.51
CA GLY A 91 11.43 2.83 -18.63
C GLY A 91 10.43 3.95 -18.37
N ALA A 92 9.98 4.58 -19.47
CA ALA A 92 8.85 5.52 -19.47
C ALA A 92 8.20 5.51 -20.86
N THR A 93 6.88 5.69 -20.95
CA THR A 93 6.23 5.86 -22.25
C THR A 93 6.45 7.28 -22.80
N PRO A 94 6.42 7.47 -24.13
CA PRO A 94 6.58 8.78 -24.75
C PRO A 94 5.56 9.80 -24.22
N GLY A 95 6.05 10.95 -23.75
CA GLY A 95 5.21 12.03 -23.22
C GLY A 95 4.63 11.79 -21.83
N SER A 96 4.91 10.67 -21.19
CA SER A 96 4.40 10.38 -19.85
C SER A 96 5.14 11.16 -18.76
N ARG A 97 4.48 11.30 -17.61
CA ARG A 97 5.10 11.84 -16.39
C ARG A 97 6.05 10.80 -15.80
N MET A 98 7.29 11.19 -15.57
CA MET A 98 8.32 10.36 -14.99
C MET A 98 8.73 10.84 -13.60
N LEU A 99 9.01 9.90 -12.70
CA LEU A 99 9.58 10.12 -11.39
C LEU A 99 10.55 8.97 -11.08
N PHE A 100 11.80 9.34 -10.76
CA PHE A 100 12.84 8.37 -10.40
C PHE A 100 13.81 8.98 -9.38
N GLN A 101 13.77 8.46 -8.14
CA GLN A 101 14.77 8.80 -7.13
C GLN A 101 16.04 7.99 -7.36
N VAL A 102 17.15 8.65 -7.60
CA VAL A 102 18.47 8.01 -7.65
C VAL A 102 18.84 7.55 -6.23
N PRO A 103 18.97 6.23 -6.00
CA PRO A 103 19.31 5.75 -4.66
C PRO A 103 20.80 5.89 -4.43
N VAL A 104 21.20 6.66 -3.41
CA VAL A 104 22.61 6.86 -3.05
C VAL A 104 22.78 6.70 -1.55
N SER A 105 23.57 5.72 -1.14
CA SER A 105 24.03 5.55 0.24
C SER A 105 25.38 6.27 0.47
N GLY A 106 25.74 6.49 1.73
CA GLY A 106 26.93 7.20 2.16
C GLY A 106 26.62 8.35 3.11
N GLU A 107 27.66 8.95 3.67
CA GLU A 107 27.53 10.04 4.63
C GLU A 107 26.99 11.32 3.98
N ARG A 108 26.07 11.99 4.66
CA ARG A 108 25.56 13.31 4.26
C ARG A 108 26.32 14.44 4.96
N PRO A 109 26.49 15.65 4.39
CA PRO A 109 25.89 16.11 3.13
C PRO A 109 26.58 15.52 1.90
N MET A 110 25.77 15.34 0.84
CA MET A 110 26.22 14.73 -0.42
C MET A 110 25.71 15.56 -1.60
N LYS A 111 26.54 15.73 -2.61
CA LYS A 111 26.16 16.36 -3.89
C LYS A 111 25.86 15.27 -4.90
N ILE A 112 24.66 15.31 -5.49
CA ILE A 112 24.24 14.40 -6.54
C ILE A 112 23.97 15.21 -7.81
N GLN A 113 24.50 14.78 -8.95
CA GLN A 113 24.39 15.45 -10.23
C GLN A 113 24.12 14.45 -11.35
N ALA A 114 23.44 14.89 -12.40
CA ALA A 114 23.26 14.13 -13.62
C ALA A 114 23.60 14.96 -14.85
N THR A 115 24.22 14.32 -15.84
CA THR A 115 24.42 14.86 -17.18
C THR A 115 23.80 13.95 -18.22
N GLY A 116 23.36 14.50 -19.35
CA GLY A 116 22.70 13.70 -20.40
C GLY A 116 21.21 13.44 -20.16
N LEU A 117 20.58 14.13 -19.20
CA LEU A 117 19.13 14.09 -19.06
C LEU A 117 18.46 14.62 -20.33
N PRO A 118 17.44 13.91 -20.87
CA PRO A 118 16.72 14.40 -22.03
C PRO A 118 15.88 15.64 -21.71
N PRO A 119 15.48 16.40 -22.75
CA PRO A 119 14.56 17.53 -22.59
C PRO A 119 13.27 17.09 -21.85
N GLY A 120 12.76 17.96 -20.97
CA GLY A 120 11.55 17.69 -20.18
C GLY A 120 11.82 17.06 -18.82
N LEU A 121 13.01 16.49 -18.59
CA LEU A 121 13.40 15.93 -17.28
C LEU A 121 14.44 16.80 -16.59
N LYS A 122 14.31 16.92 -15.27
CA LYS A 122 15.27 17.64 -14.40
C LYS A 122 15.57 16.80 -13.17
N MET A 123 16.75 16.98 -12.61
CA MET A 123 17.13 16.39 -11.32
C MET A 123 17.23 17.48 -10.25
N ASP A 124 16.65 17.25 -9.09
CA ASP A 124 16.80 18.12 -7.93
C ASP A 124 18.07 17.79 -7.12
N SER A 125 18.35 18.60 -6.09
CA SER A 125 19.53 18.44 -5.23
C SER A 125 19.54 17.14 -4.41
N ARG A 126 18.39 16.48 -4.26
CA ARG A 126 18.24 15.20 -3.57
C ARG A 126 18.48 14.01 -4.49
N GLY A 127 18.65 14.25 -5.79
CA GLY A 127 18.80 13.22 -6.81
C GLY A 127 17.47 12.70 -7.35
N LEU A 128 16.37 13.44 -7.18
CA LEU A 128 15.07 13.11 -7.77
C LEU A 128 15.01 13.59 -9.22
N ILE A 129 14.95 12.67 -10.17
CA ILE A 129 14.70 12.93 -11.59
C ILE A 129 13.19 12.93 -11.80
N ALA A 130 12.65 14.06 -12.27
CA ALA A 130 11.22 14.21 -12.52
C ALA A 130 10.93 15.12 -13.72
N GLY A 131 9.74 14.98 -14.29
CA GLY A 131 9.28 15.79 -15.41
C GLY A 131 8.44 14.98 -16.40
N THR A 132 8.50 15.38 -17.67
CA THR A 132 7.80 14.70 -18.77
C THR A 132 8.85 14.03 -19.67
N ALA A 133 8.66 12.74 -19.95
CA ALA A 133 9.50 12.00 -20.88
C ALA A 133 9.36 12.58 -22.31
N PRO A 134 10.41 12.55 -23.14
CA PRO A 134 10.31 12.96 -24.55
C PRO A 134 9.22 12.20 -25.32
N SER A 135 8.67 12.81 -26.36
CA SER A 135 7.62 12.20 -27.20
C SER A 135 8.13 11.12 -28.16
N GLY A 136 9.42 11.05 -28.42
CA GLY A 136 10.03 10.06 -29.31
C GLY A 136 10.61 8.86 -28.58
N LYS A 137 10.41 7.63 -29.12
CA LYS A 137 11.04 6.41 -28.60
C LYS A 137 12.56 6.47 -28.78
N ARG A 138 13.29 6.42 -27.68
CA ARG A 138 14.76 6.49 -27.71
C ARG A 138 15.36 6.08 -26.35
N GLU A 139 16.59 5.60 -26.37
CA GLU A 139 17.43 5.42 -25.20
C GLU A 139 18.32 6.65 -24.97
N TYR A 140 18.42 7.08 -23.72
CA TYR A 140 19.27 8.17 -23.28
C TYR A 140 20.24 7.64 -22.22
N LYS A 141 21.52 7.94 -22.40
CA LYS A 141 22.57 7.66 -21.41
C LYS A 141 22.70 8.84 -20.46
N VAL A 142 22.35 8.62 -19.23
CA VAL A 142 22.42 9.62 -18.16
C VAL A 142 23.57 9.25 -17.24
N ASN A 143 24.59 10.10 -17.15
CA ASN A 143 25.69 9.91 -16.22
C ASN A 143 25.36 10.57 -14.88
N ILE A 144 25.27 9.76 -13.84
CA ILE A 144 25.01 10.19 -12.47
C ILE A 144 26.32 10.19 -11.70
N GLN A 145 26.58 11.27 -10.97
CA GLN A 145 27.73 11.39 -10.07
C GLN A 145 27.23 11.76 -8.68
N ALA A 146 27.71 11.05 -7.67
CA ALA A 146 27.52 11.40 -6.27
C ALA A 146 28.87 11.67 -5.62
N SER A 147 28.98 12.69 -4.77
CA SER A 147 30.23 13.04 -4.08
C SER A 147 29.98 13.60 -2.68
N ASN A 148 30.87 13.26 -1.75
CA ASN A 148 30.96 13.82 -0.39
C ASN A 148 32.43 13.98 0.02
N ARG A 149 32.69 14.31 1.29
CA ARG A 149 34.06 14.47 1.81
C ARG A 149 34.90 13.18 1.80
N HIS A 150 34.27 12.01 1.68
CA HIS A 150 34.95 10.70 1.69
C HIS A 150 35.21 10.14 0.30
N GLY A 151 34.71 10.79 -0.77
CA GLY A 151 34.94 10.34 -2.12
C GLY A 151 33.81 10.65 -3.10
N LYS A 152 33.82 9.92 -4.20
CA LYS A 152 32.85 10.04 -5.28
C LYS A 152 32.52 8.66 -5.85
N ASP A 153 31.30 8.54 -6.39
CA ASP A 153 30.84 7.41 -7.20
C ASP A 153 30.19 7.92 -8.49
N MET A 154 30.25 7.10 -9.54
CA MET A 154 29.68 7.41 -10.85
C MET A 154 28.96 6.19 -11.42
N LYS A 155 27.78 6.41 -12.01
CA LYS A 155 26.98 5.36 -12.63
C LYS A 155 26.30 5.87 -13.89
N GLU A 156 26.35 5.08 -14.96
CA GLU A 156 25.49 5.28 -16.13
C GLU A 156 24.11 4.70 -15.84
N LEU A 157 23.07 5.50 -16.04
CA LEU A 157 21.67 5.12 -16.04
C LEU A 157 21.15 5.21 -17.47
N ILE A 158 20.60 4.12 -17.99
CA ILE A 158 19.88 4.12 -19.26
C ILE A 158 18.43 4.51 -18.99
N LEU A 159 17.98 5.59 -19.62
CA LEU A 159 16.57 5.97 -19.63
C LEU A 159 15.98 5.58 -20.98
N LYS A 160 15.14 4.54 -21.00
CA LYS A 160 14.49 4.03 -22.20
C LYS A 160 13.08 4.62 -22.33
N VAL A 161 12.89 5.50 -23.28
CA VAL A 161 11.55 5.97 -23.66
C VAL A 161 11.01 5.04 -24.73
N GLY A 162 9.92 4.35 -24.42
CA GLY A 162 9.36 3.29 -25.27
C GLY A 162 8.07 2.70 -24.71
N ASP A 163 7.77 1.47 -25.08
CA ASP A 163 6.54 0.78 -24.67
C ASP A 163 6.72 -0.06 -23.40
N GLU A 164 7.94 -0.12 -22.87
CA GLU A 164 8.28 -0.98 -21.74
C GLU A 164 8.48 -0.16 -20.47
N LEU A 165 7.78 -0.57 -19.43
CA LEU A 165 7.90 -0.02 -18.07
C LEU A 165 8.60 -1.04 -17.17
N CYS A 166 9.07 -0.58 -16.00
CA CYS A 166 9.57 -1.44 -14.93
C CYS A 166 10.68 -2.41 -15.38
N LEU A 167 11.64 -1.90 -16.16
CA LEU A 167 12.77 -2.67 -16.72
C LEU A 167 13.74 -3.22 -15.66
N THR A 168 13.59 -2.77 -14.42
CA THR A 168 14.25 -3.31 -13.23
C THR A 168 13.14 -3.69 -12.26
N PRO A 169 13.21 -4.87 -11.60
CA PRO A 169 12.20 -5.28 -10.63
C PRO A 169 11.98 -4.21 -9.56
N PRO A 170 10.72 -3.84 -9.26
CA PRO A 170 10.44 -2.81 -8.26
C PRO A 170 10.73 -3.35 -6.86
N MET A 171 11.34 -2.54 -6.02
CA MET A 171 11.52 -2.81 -4.61
C MET A 171 10.63 -1.89 -3.79
N GLY A 172 9.92 -2.46 -2.83
CA GLY A 172 8.98 -1.67 -2.04
C GLY A 172 8.31 -2.47 -0.93
N TRP A 173 7.25 -1.90 -0.41
CA TRP A 173 6.44 -2.44 0.67
C TRP A 173 4.99 -2.62 0.18
N SER A 174 4.32 -3.65 0.69
CA SER A 174 2.88 -3.88 0.54
C SER A 174 2.22 -3.91 1.91
N SER A 175 1.02 -3.34 2.00
CA SER A 175 0.34 -3.15 3.29
C SER A 175 -0.22 -4.44 3.90
N TRP A 176 -0.39 -5.53 3.11
CA TRP A 176 -1.18 -6.68 3.54
C TRP A 176 -0.67 -7.29 4.86
N TYR A 177 0.58 -7.75 4.89
CA TYR A 177 1.13 -8.40 6.07
C TYR A 177 1.47 -7.46 7.24
N SER A 178 1.45 -6.14 7.01
CA SER A 178 1.68 -5.16 8.07
C SER A 178 0.39 -4.68 8.73
N TYR A 179 -0.67 -4.53 7.96
CA TYR A 179 -1.91 -3.90 8.43
C TYR A 179 -3.17 -4.68 8.07
N SER A 180 -3.13 -5.61 7.12
CA SER A 180 -4.30 -6.36 6.64
C SER A 180 -5.49 -5.43 6.39
N GLU A 181 -6.65 -5.74 6.93
CA GLU A 181 -7.89 -4.96 6.81
C GLU A 181 -7.83 -3.60 7.55
N ALA A 182 -6.86 -3.39 8.44
CA ALA A 182 -6.70 -2.15 9.19
C ALA A 182 -5.91 -1.04 8.45
N VAL A 183 -5.50 -1.28 7.20
CA VAL A 183 -4.77 -0.29 6.40
C VAL A 183 -5.56 1.00 6.22
N GLY A 184 -4.87 2.13 6.33
CA GLY A 184 -5.43 3.46 6.11
C GLY A 184 -4.36 4.46 5.67
N GLN A 185 -4.78 5.63 5.22
CA GLN A 185 -3.90 6.67 4.69
C GLN A 185 -2.77 7.04 5.65
N ASP A 186 -3.06 7.15 6.95
CA ASP A 186 -2.06 7.51 7.97
C ASP A 186 -0.97 6.43 8.11
N ASN A 187 -1.36 5.14 8.06
CA ASN A 187 -0.40 4.03 8.09
C ASN A 187 0.52 4.06 6.88
N VAL A 188 -0.04 4.29 5.68
CA VAL A 188 0.69 4.36 4.41
C VAL A 188 1.68 5.52 4.43
N LEU A 189 1.24 6.73 4.82
CA LEU A 189 2.10 7.91 4.94
C LEU A 189 3.18 7.76 6.02
N LYS A 190 2.85 7.11 7.15
CA LYS A 190 3.83 6.80 8.19
C LYS A 190 4.90 5.85 7.66
N THR A 191 4.52 4.78 6.95
CA THR A 191 5.46 3.84 6.34
C THR A 191 6.36 4.55 5.34
N ALA A 192 5.80 5.39 4.46
CA ALA A 192 6.59 6.16 3.50
C ALA A 192 7.64 7.06 4.19
N ARG A 193 7.27 7.76 5.26
CA ARG A 193 8.23 8.55 6.05
C ARG A 193 9.33 7.69 6.66
N LEU A 194 8.99 6.53 7.21
CA LEU A 194 9.98 5.59 7.78
C LEU A 194 10.97 5.09 6.73
N PHE A 195 10.54 4.89 5.47
CA PHE A 195 11.45 4.50 4.37
C PHE A 195 12.52 5.57 4.12
N VAL A 196 12.14 6.84 4.20
CA VAL A 196 13.09 7.97 4.10
C VAL A 196 13.98 8.05 5.35
N GLU A 197 13.39 8.06 6.53
CA GLU A 197 14.09 8.22 7.82
C GLU A 197 15.10 7.09 8.08
N ARG A 198 14.74 5.86 7.70
CA ARG A 198 15.60 4.68 7.85
C ARG A 198 16.56 4.47 6.67
N GLY A 199 16.52 5.35 5.67
CA GLY A 199 17.42 5.31 4.53
C GLY A 199 17.14 4.20 3.52
N LEU A 200 16.00 3.50 3.57
CA LEU A 200 15.65 2.45 2.62
C LEU A 200 15.61 2.97 1.18
N VAL A 201 15.16 4.21 0.98
CA VAL A 201 15.16 4.89 -0.33
C VAL A 201 16.57 5.02 -0.92
N ASN A 202 17.60 5.10 -0.08
CA ASN A 202 19.01 5.19 -0.51
C ASN A 202 19.53 3.87 -1.10
N HIS A 203 18.78 2.78 -0.95
CA HIS A 203 19.09 1.44 -1.46
C HIS A 203 18.12 0.99 -2.57
N GLY A 204 17.21 1.87 -3.02
CA GLY A 204 16.29 1.60 -4.13
C GLY A 204 14.90 1.08 -3.73
N TRP A 205 14.57 1.07 -2.43
CA TRP A 205 13.23 0.79 -1.95
C TRP A 205 12.33 2.00 -2.21
N ALA A 206 11.59 1.96 -3.31
CA ALA A 206 10.93 3.14 -3.88
C ALA A 206 9.41 3.00 -4.05
N TYR A 207 8.82 1.84 -3.78
CA TYR A 207 7.38 1.63 -3.95
C TYR A 207 6.67 1.44 -2.61
N ILE A 208 5.59 2.18 -2.41
CA ILE A 208 4.69 2.09 -1.26
C ILE A 208 3.32 1.64 -1.78
N ASN A 209 3.00 0.37 -1.58
CA ASN A 209 1.83 -0.26 -2.20
C ASN A 209 0.73 -0.52 -1.17
N ILE A 210 -0.48 -0.05 -1.49
CA ILE A 210 -1.70 -0.38 -0.78
C ILE A 210 -2.22 -1.69 -1.36
N ASP A 211 -2.43 -2.68 -0.50
CA ASP A 211 -3.11 -3.94 -0.84
C ASP A 211 -4.64 -3.80 -0.71
N ASP A 212 -5.38 -4.88 -0.58
CA ASP A 212 -6.84 -4.89 -0.46
C ASP A 212 -7.36 -4.01 0.70
N CYS A 213 -8.65 -3.81 0.80
CA CYS A 213 -9.33 -3.10 1.88
C CYS A 213 -9.31 -1.56 1.82
N TRP A 214 -8.96 -0.96 0.67
CA TRP A 214 -9.08 0.49 0.48
C TRP A 214 -10.42 0.90 -0.13
N GLN A 215 -11.11 -0.03 -0.76
CA GLN A 215 -12.28 0.20 -1.62
C GLN A 215 -13.49 0.67 -0.80
N GLY A 216 -14.20 1.63 -1.38
CA GLY A 216 -15.51 2.10 -0.95
C GLY A 216 -16.55 1.86 -2.06
N ARG A 217 -17.49 2.80 -2.24
CA ARG A 217 -18.53 2.72 -3.28
C ARG A 217 -18.04 3.27 -4.60
N ARG A 218 -18.66 2.83 -5.70
CA ARG A 218 -18.45 3.44 -7.01
C ARG A 218 -19.09 4.82 -7.07
N GLY A 219 -18.41 5.76 -7.72
CA GLY A 219 -18.87 7.14 -7.83
C GLY A 219 -17.83 8.04 -8.49
N GLY A 220 -17.91 9.34 -8.19
CA GLY A 220 -17.01 10.34 -8.73
C GLY A 220 -17.13 10.54 -10.24
N LYS A 221 -16.15 11.23 -10.82
CA LYS A 221 -16.10 11.65 -12.23
C LYS A 221 -16.24 10.49 -13.22
N TYR A 222 -15.68 9.31 -12.89
CA TYR A 222 -15.63 8.15 -13.78
C TYR A 222 -16.63 7.06 -13.42
N GLY A 223 -17.37 7.17 -12.30
CA GLY A 223 -18.14 6.05 -11.75
C GLY A 223 -17.22 4.90 -11.27
N ALA A 224 -15.99 5.23 -10.92
CA ALA A 224 -14.95 4.33 -10.46
C ALA A 224 -15.12 4.01 -8.96
N ILE A 225 -14.39 3.00 -8.47
CA ILE A 225 -14.31 2.72 -7.03
C ILE A 225 -13.70 3.93 -6.34
N GLN A 226 -14.43 4.52 -5.40
CA GLN A 226 -13.93 5.56 -4.51
C GLN A 226 -13.36 4.93 -3.25
N PRO A 227 -12.43 5.60 -2.56
CA PRO A 227 -11.86 5.06 -1.35
C PRO A 227 -12.88 5.00 -0.21
N ASN A 228 -12.65 4.12 0.74
CA ASN A 228 -13.40 4.12 1.99
C ASN A 228 -12.90 5.24 2.92
N LYS A 229 -13.60 5.45 4.06
CA LYS A 229 -13.33 6.55 4.99
C LYS A 229 -11.92 6.57 5.60
N ARG A 230 -11.16 5.47 5.51
CA ARG A 230 -9.77 5.41 6.00
C ARG A 230 -8.76 6.03 5.03
N PHE A 231 -9.20 6.33 3.82
CA PHE A 231 -8.42 7.01 2.79
C PHE A 231 -9.14 8.31 2.36
N PRO A 232 -9.15 9.35 3.19
CA PRO A 232 -9.92 10.56 2.95
C PRO A 232 -9.46 11.34 1.70
N ASP A 233 -8.19 11.24 1.31
CA ASP A 233 -7.67 11.91 0.12
C ASP A 233 -6.53 11.12 -0.52
N MET A 234 -6.88 10.24 -1.47
CA MET A 234 -5.92 9.42 -2.22
C MET A 234 -4.94 10.26 -3.03
N LYS A 235 -5.41 11.38 -3.60
CA LYS A 235 -4.54 12.24 -4.41
C LYS A 235 -3.49 12.93 -3.55
N ALA A 236 -3.88 13.54 -2.45
CA ALA A 236 -2.94 14.19 -1.54
C ALA A 236 -1.94 13.18 -0.96
N MET A 237 -2.38 11.95 -0.68
CA MET A 237 -1.49 10.86 -0.24
C MET A 237 -0.45 10.51 -1.31
N CYS A 238 -0.87 10.32 -2.57
CA CYS A 238 0.05 10.05 -3.68
C CYS A 238 1.03 11.21 -3.87
N ASP A 239 0.55 12.45 -3.87
CA ASP A 239 1.39 13.65 -4.02
C ASP A 239 2.44 13.76 -2.90
N ALA A 240 2.06 13.45 -1.64
CA ALA A 240 2.98 13.45 -0.52
C ALA A 240 4.07 12.38 -0.65
N ILE A 241 3.73 11.17 -1.11
CA ILE A 241 4.69 10.09 -1.32
C ILE A 241 5.61 10.39 -2.50
N HIS A 242 5.08 10.97 -3.60
CA HIS A 242 5.88 11.44 -4.72
C HIS A 242 6.86 12.54 -4.31
N ALA A 243 6.45 13.47 -3.44
CA ALA A 243 7.34 14.50 -2.90
C ALA A 243 8.50 13.94 -2.09
N MET A 244 8.35 12.74 -1.52
CA MET A 244 9.42 11.99 -0.87
C MET A 244 10.31 11.18 -1.85
N GLY A 245 10.02 11.22 -3.17
CA GLY A 245 10.77 10.53 -4.22
C GLY A 245 10.34 9.08 -4.45
N MET A 246 9.23 8.65 -3.87
CA MET A 246 8.73 7.27 -4.00
C MET A 246 7.49 7.20 -4.89
N LYS A 247 7.18 6.00 -5.35
CA LYS A 247 6.01 5.65 -6.16
C LYS A 247 4.94 4.98 -5.31
N VAL A 248 3.70 5.04 -5.76
CA VAL A 248 2.54 4.52 -5.03
C VAL A 248 1.85 3.44 -5.82
N GLY A 249 1.54 2.31 -5.17
CA GLY A 249 0.77 1.23 -5.77
C GLY A 249 -0.59 1.04 -5.13
N ILE A 250 -1.49 0.43 -5.90
CA ILE A 250 -2.85 0.10 -5.49
C ILE A 250 -3.17 -1.36 -5.82
N TYR A 251 -4.22 -1.90 -5.22
CA TYR A 251 -4.69 -3.27 -5.42
C TYR A 251 -6.08 -3.29 -6.08
N SER A 252 -6.30 -4.26 -6.96
CA SER A 252 -7.62 -4.55 -7.53
C SER A 252 -7.74 -6.02 -7.95
N THR A 253 -8.94 -6.40 -8.37
CA THR A 253 -9.25 -7.64 -9.08
C THR A 253 -10.06 -7.34 -10.34
N PRO A 254 -10.07 -8.19 -11.38
CA PRO A 254 -11.01 -8.06 -12.49
C PRO A 254 -12.39 -8.58 -12.13
N TRP A 255 -12.54 -9.30 -11.04
CA TRP A 255 -13.76 -9.87 -10.52
C TRP A 255 -14.73 -8.80 -10.01
N MET A 256 -15.94 -9.21 -9.65
CA MET A 256 -16.92 -8.36 -8.96
C MET A 256 -16.50 -8.05 -7.52
N GLY A 257 -15.77 -8.95 -6.88
CA GLY A 257 -15.26 -8.80 -5.52
C GLY A 257 -13.76 -9.03 -5.40
N THR A 258 -13.20 -8.63 -4.25
CA THR A 258 -11.83 -8.88 -3.86
C THR A 258 -11.73 -10.06 -2.88
N TYR A 259 -10.51 -10.51 -2.60
CA TYR A 259 -10.29 -11.60 -1.64
C TYR A 259 -10.72 -11.24 -0.21
N ALA A 260 -10.63 -9.96 0.19
CA ALA A 260 -11.13 -9.48 1.49
C ALA A 260 -12.63 -9.13 1.49
N GLY A 261 -13.35 -9.31 0.37
CA GLY A 261 -14.79 -9.08 0.30
C GLY A 261 -15.19 -7.64 -0.02
N PHE A 262 -14.30 -6.86 -0.61
CA PHE A 262 -14.61 -5.55 -1.17
C PHE A 262 -15.01 -5.66 -2.64
N ILE A 263 -15.48 -4.57 -3.25
CA ILE A 263 -15.84 -4.56 -4.67
C ILE A 263 -14.60 -4.52 -5.57
N GLY A 264 -14.70 -5.20 -6.72
CA GLY A 264 -13.63 -5.31 -7.71
C GLY A 264 -13.89 -4.54 -9.01
N GLY A 265 -13.10 -4.86 -10.05
CA GLY A 265 -13.06 -4.15 -11.34
C GLY A 265 -14.24 -4.42 -12.29
N SER A 266 -15.21 -5.24 -11.89
CA SER A 266 -16.45 -5.47 -12.64
C SER A 266 -17.67 -5.43 -11.75
N ALA A 267 -18.85 -5.40 -12.32
CA ALA A 267 -20.11 -5.34 -11.60
C ALA A 267 -21.15 -6.35 -12.14
N PRO A 268 -22.10 -6.79 -11.31
CA PRO A 268 -23.13 -7.74 -11.72
C PRO A 268 -24.13 -7.15 -12.74
N ASN A 269 -24.34 -5.84 -12.69
CA ASN A 269 -25.31 -5.15 -13.54
C ASN A 269 -24.88 -3.70 -13.83
N ALA A 270 -25.59 -3.05 -14.77
CA ALA A 270 -25.27 -1.69 -15.22
C ALA A 270 -25.41 -0.61 -14.15
N LYS A 271 -26.18 -0.87 -13.07
CA LYS A 271 -26.32 0.03 -11.93
C LYS A 271 -25.16 -0.11 -10.93
N SER A 272 -24.27 -1.07 -11.15
CA SER A 272 -23.22 -1.44 -10.20
C SER A 272 -23.78 -1.78 -8.82
N ASP A 273 -24.91 -2.47 -8.81
CA ASP A 273 -25.59 -2.93 -7.60
C ASP A 273 -25.13 -4.35 -7.25
N TYR A 274 -24.59 -4.50 -6.05
CA TYR A 274 -24.01 -5.74 -5.52
C TYR A 274 -24.97 -6.41 -4.51
N GLY A 275 -26.25 -6.04 -4.48
CA GLY A 275 -27.23 -6.47 -3.46
C GLY A 275 -27.30 -7.97 -3.25
N GLU A 276 -27.30 -8.78 -4.35
CA GLU A 276 -27.35 -10.25 -4.27
C GLU A 276 -26.04 -10.88 -3.75
N MET A 277 -24.94 -10.14 -3.81
CA MET A 277 -23.62 -10.56 -3.35
C MET A 277 -23.23 -9.96 -2.01
N ALA A 278 -24.06 -9.04 -1.48
CA ALA A 278 -23.81 -8.40 -0.20
C ALA A 278 -23.91 -9.41 0.95
N ILE A 279 -23.00 -9.28 1.92
CA ILE A 279 -23.06 -10.06 3.16
C ILE A 279 -24.25 -9.58 3.98
N PRO A 280 -25.19 -10.47 4.37
CA PRO A 280 -26.33 -10.13 5.22
C PRO A 280 -25.86 -9.50 6.54
N GLU A 281 -26.58 -8.51 7.05
CA GLU A 281 -26.19 -7.76 8.25
C GLU A 281 -25.82 -8.66 9.45
N LYS A 282 -26.59 -9.73 9.67
CA LYS A 282 -26.37 -10.72 10.74
C LYS A 282 -25.09 -11.56 10.58
N GLU A 283 -24.50 -11.58 9.38
CA GLU A 283 -23.31 -12.35 9.03
C GLU A 283 -22.07 -11.46 8.88
N ARG A 284 -22.26 -10.11 8.94
CA ARG A 284 -21.14 -9.16 8.82
C ARG A 284 -20.28 -9.21 10.06
N LYS A 285 -18.98 -9.20 9.84
CA LYS A 285 -17.99 -8.98 10.90
C LYS A 285 -17.94 -7.51 11.29
N GLN A 286 -17.32 -7.21 12.41
CA GLN A 286 -17.16 -5.84 12.87
C GLN A 286 -16.39 -4.97 11.86
N GLU A 287 -15.44 -5.55 11.14
CA GLU A 287 -14.65 -4.90 10.09
C GLU A 287 -15.52 -4.43 8.93
N ASP A 288 -16.51 -5.22 8.50
CA ASP A 288 -17.45 -4.87 7.43
C ASP A 288 -18.29 -3.62 7.78
N GLN A 289 -18.47 -3.33 9.07
CA GLN A 289 -19.18 -2.15 9.56
C GLN A 289 -18.28 -0.92 9.67
N ILE A 290 -16.99 -1.10 10.00
CA ILE A 290 -16.02 0.00 10.16
C ILE A 290 -15.79 0.71 8.82
N PHE A 291 -15.76 -0.01 7.71
CA PHE A 291 -15.52 0.56 6.39
C PHE A 291 -16.73 1.25 5.78
N GLY A 292 -17.91 0.96 6.26
CA GLY A 292 -19.12 1.80 6.27
C GLY A 292 -19.74 2.21 4.94
N SER A 293 -19.25 1.72 3.79
CA SER A 293 -19.71 2.21 2.50
C SER A 293 -20.43 1.17 1.66
N TYR A 294 -20.02 -0.08 1.74
CA TYR A 294 -20.67 -1.23 1.15
C TYR A 294 -20.78 -2.31 2.21
N PRO A 295 -21.91 -3.00 2.31
CA PRO A 295 -21.91 -4.29 2.97
C PRO A 295 -20.91 -5.15 2.22
N GLY A 296 -19.95 -5.78 2.88
CA GLY A 296 -18.97 -6.66 2.24
C GLY A 296 -19.62 -7.60 1.23
N VAL A 297 -18.89 -8.06 0.24
CA VAL A 297 -19.40 -8.99 -0.78
C VAL A 297 -18.95 -10.41 -0.47
N HIS A 298 -19.84 -11.39 -0.62
CA HIS A 298 -19.49 -12.79 -0.49
C HIS A 298 -18.45 -13.18 -1.55
N ARG A 299 -17.23 -13.47 -1.13
CA ARG A 299 -16.13 -13.86 -2.01
C ARG A 299 -16.56 -14.94 -3.03
N ARG A 300 -17.16 -16.03 -2.57
CA ARG A 300 -17.60 -17.17 -3.42
C ARG A 300 -18.67 -16.83 -4.45
N LYS A 301 -19.37 -15.70 -4.29
CA LYS A 301 -20.37 -15.23 -5.26
C LYS A 301 -19.82 -14.15 -6.18
N ALA A 302 -18.68 -13.58 -5.84
CA ALA A 302 -18.09 -12.43 -6.51
C ALA A 302 -16.70 -12.72 -7.10
N ASP A 303 -16.22 -13.96 -7.06
CA ASP A 303 -14.93 -14.42 -7.55
C ASP A 303 -14.92 -14.75 -9.07
N HIS A 304 -15.60 -13.93 -9.83
CA HIS A 304 -15.64 -14.00 -11.30
C HIS A 304 -15.88 -12.62 -11.90
N VAL A 305 -15.56 -12.48 -13.20
CA VAL A 305 -15.80 -11.24 -13.95
C VAL A 305 -17.30 -11.07 -14.14
N GLY A 306 -17.82 -9.92 -13.68
CA GLY A 306 -19.24 -9.57 -13.78
C GLY A 306 -19.68 -9.20 -15.21
N ALA A 307 -20.99 -9.04 -15.39
CA ALA A 307 -21.59 -8.68 -16.67
C ALA A 307 -21.12 -7.30 -17.18
N VAL A 308 -20.72 -6.41 -16.28
CA VAL A 308 -20.27 -5.06 -16.63
C VAL A 308 -18.81 -4.87 -16.24
N TRP A 309 -17.95 -4.64 -17.22
CA TRP A 309 -16.55 -4.30 -17.02
C TRP A 309 -16.40 -2.83 -16.64
N LEU A 310 -15.71 -2.56 -15.55
CA LEU A 310 -15.52 -1.21 -15.01
C LEU A 310 -14.06 -0.87 -14.71
N PHE A 311 -13.16 -1.81 -14.92
CA PHE A 311 -11.73 -1.65 -14.63
C PHE A 311 -11.09 -0.47 -15.38
N ASP A 312 -11.59 -0.15 -16.60
CA ASP A 312 -11.16 1.02 -17.36
C ASP A 312 -11.48 2.35 -16.67
N ARG A 313 -12.60 2.41 -15.94
CA ARG A 313 -13.00 3.56 -15.13
C ARG A 313 -12.10 3.68 -13.90
N ASP A 314 -11.81 2.55 -13.27
CA ASP A 314 -10.95 2.47 -12.10
C ASP A 314 -9.52 2.89 -12.48
N ALA A 315 -8.98 2.41 -13.60
CA ALA A 315 -7.66 2.79 -14.10
C ALA A 315 -7.53 4.31 -14.34
N LYS A 316 -8.54 4.95 -14.93
CA LYS A 316 -8.59 6.42 -15.10
C LYS A 316 -8.58 7.15 -13.77
N GLN A 317 -9.31 6.64 -12.79
CA GLN A 317 -9.34 7.24 -11.45
C GLN A 317 -7.99 7.09 -10.74
N TRP A 318 -7.32 5.94 -10.86
CA TRP A 318 -5.98 5.75 -10.30
C TRP A 318 -4.94 6.66 -10.96
N ALA A 319 -5.03 6.86 -12.27
CA ALA A 319 -4.20 7.80 -13.00
C ALA A 319 -4.39 9.25 -12.52
N ASP A 320 -5.64 9.69 -12.30
CA ASP A 320 -5.96 11.02 -11.76
C ASP A 320 -5.44 11.20 -10.32
N TRP A 321 -5.49 10.17 -9.48
CA TRP A 321 -4.92 10.21 -8.13
C TRP A 321 -3.39 10.15 -8.13
N GLY A 322 -2.78 9.61 -9.18
CA GLY A 322 -1.33 9.54 -9.32
C GLY A 322 -0.70 8.20 -8.97
N PHE A 323 -1.45 7.10 -8.98
CA PHE A 323 -0.88 5.77 -8.78
C PHE A 323 0.06 5.36 -9.92
N ASP A 324 1.15 4.67 -9.58
CA ASP A 324 2.23 4.26 -10.49
C ASP A 324 2.28 2.73 -10.70
N TYR A 325 1.51 1.98 -9.94
CA TYR A 325 1.55 0.52 -9.90
C TYR A 325 0.20 -0.03 -9.47
N VAL A 326 -0.19 -1.15 -10.05
CA VAL A 326 -1.36 -1.91 -9.61
C VAL A 326 -1.01 -3.39 -9.48
N LYS A 327 -1.31 -3.97 -8.30
CA LYS A 327 -1.41 -5.42 -8.12
C LYS A 327 -2.81 -5.84 -8.51
N VAL A 328 -2.93 -6.72 -9.49
CA VAL A 328 -4.22 -7.31 -9.88
C VAL A 328 -4.24 -8.77 -9.48
N ASP A 329 -5.20 -9.12 -8.63
CA ASP A 329 -5.24 -10.39 -7.92
C ASP A 329 -6.49 -11.20 -8.30
N TRP A 330 -6.30 -12.31 -9.02
CA TRP A 330 -7.36 -13.26 -9.37
C TRP A 330 -6.76 -14.59 -9.80
N ASN A 331 -7.56 -15.62 -9.89
CA ASN A 331 -7.12 -16.99 -10.23
C ASN A 331 -8.15 -17.69 -11.15
N PRO A 332 -7.73 -18.24 -12.30
CA PRO A 332 -6.40 -18.11 -12.92
C PRO A 332 -6.20 -16.75 -13.60
N ASN A 333 -4.93 -16.32 -13.76
CA ASN A 333 -4.61 -15.16 -14.58
C ASN A 333 -4.69 -15.53 -16.07
N ASP A 334 -5.81 -15.28 -16.69
CA ASP A 334 -6.02 -15.59 -18.11
C ASP A 334 -5.57 -14.46 -19.04
N VAL A 335 -5.14 -14.83 -20.25
CA VAL A 335 -4.64 -13.90 -21.26
C VAL A 335 -5.71 -12.91 -21.74
N PRO A 336 -6.98 -13.32 -22.05
CA PRO A 336 -8.02 -12.38 -22.45
C PRO A 336 -8.30 -11.28 -21.41
N THR A 337 -8.44 -11.64 -20.14
CA THR A 337 -8.66 -10.69 -19.06
C THR A 337 -7.44 -9.77 -18.87
N THR A 338 -6.23 -10.33 -18.91
CA THR A 338 -4.99 -9.55 -18.82
C THR A 338 -4.87 -8.53 -19.96
N LYS A 339 -5.26 -8.89 -21.21
CA LYS A 339 -5.32 -7.94 -22.34
C LYS A 339 -6.27 -6.78 -22.08
N ARG A 340 -7.45 -7.05 -21.50
CA ARG A 340 -8.41 -5.99 -21.13
C ARG A 340 -7.86 -5.07 -20.05
N ILE A 341 -7.19 -5.64 -19.03
CA ILE A 341 -6.53 -4.88 -17.95
C ILE A 341 -5.44 -4.00 -18.55
N ARG A 342 -4.51 -4.57 -19.34
CA ARG A 342 -3.41 -3.81 -19.96
C ARG A 342 -3.94 -2.65 -20.80
N LYS A 343 -4.93 -2.90 -21.63
CA LYS A 343 -5.59 -1.87 -22.45
C LYS A 343 -6.15 -0.74 -21.58
N ALA A 344 -6.83 -1.08 -20.48
CA ALA A 344 -7.39 -0.07 -19.56
C ALA A 344 -6.31 0.81 -18.92
N LEU A 345 -5.16 0.21 -18.57
CA LEU A 345 -4.02 0.95 -18.01
C LEU A 345 -3.35 1.84 -19.07
N ASP A 346 -3.16 1.35 -20.31
CA ASP A 346 -2.59 2.14 -21.41
C ASP A 346 -3.46 3.36 -21.76
N GLU A 347 -4.78 3.20 -21.71
CA GLU A 347 -5.75 4.25 -21.97
C GLU A 347 -6.02 5.18 -20.76
N SER A 348 -5.39 4.91 -19.62
CA SER A 348 -5.57 5.72 -18.40
C SER A 348 -4.93 7.11 -18.47
N GLY A 349 -3.94 7.29 -19.34
CA GLY A 349 -3.15 8.51 -19.49
C GLY A 349 -1.96 8.62 -18.55
N ARG A 350 -1.57 7.52 -17.86
CA ARG A 350 -0.43 7.46 -16.95
C ARG A 350 0.29 6.12 -17.08
N ASP A 351 1.60 6.14 -16.89
CA ASP A 351 2.40 4.93 -16.75
C ASP A 351 2.06 4.22 -15.43
N ILE A 352 1.34 3.11 -15.51
CA ILE A 352 0.98 2.27 -14.38
C ILE A 352 1.55 0.87 -14.60
N VAL A 353 2.46 0.47 -13.73
CA VAL A 353 3.07 -0.88 -13.73
C VAL A 353 2.01 -1.92 -13.39
N LEU A 354 1.83 -2.92 -14.23
CA LEU A 354 0.92 -4.05 -14.02
C LEU A 354 1.67 -5.20 -13.37
N SER A 355 1.24 -5.57 -12.17
CA SER A 355 1.67 -6.77 -11.45
C SER A 355 0.53 -7.76 -11.36
N LEU A 356 0.71 -8.96 -11.91
CA LEU A 356 -0.20 -10.07 -11.71
C LEU A 356 0.11 -10.78 -10.38
N SER A 357 -0.89 -11.48 -9.86
CA SER A 357 -0.72 -12.31 -8.67
C SER A 357 -0.05 -13.66 -9.01
N ASN A 358 -0.17 -14.64 -8.14
CA ASN A 358 0.54 -15.92 -8.18
C ASN A 358 -0.11 -17.02 -9.05
N ALA A 359 -1.09 -16.67 -9.87
CA ALA A 359 -1.85 -17.63 -10.66
C ALA A 359 -1.65 -17.48 -12.19
N ALA A 360 -0.49 -16.95 -12.59
CA ALA A 360 -0.11 -16.86 -14.00
C ALA A 360 0.28 -18.26 -14.51
N PRO A 361 -0.47 -18.86 -15.44
CA PRO A 361 -0.16 -20.19 -15.96
C PRO A 361 1.13 -20.19 -16.75
N TYR A 362 1.99 -21.19 -16.52
CA TYR A 362 3.30 -21.27 -17.18
C TYR A 362 3.18 -21.40 -18.71
N GLU A 363 2.16 -22.11 -19.20
CA GLU A 363 1.87 -22.30 -20.63
C GLU A 363 1.57 -20.96 -21.36
N HIS A 364 1.24 -19.89 -20.64
CA HIS A 364 0.95 -18.56 -21.18
C HIS A 364 2.02 -17.52 -20.84
N VAL A 365 3.20 -17.94 -20.39
CA VAL A 365 4.26 -17.04 -19.91
C VAL A 365 4.70 -16.03 -20.97
N GLU A 366 4.75 -16.42 -22.26
CA GLU A 366 5.17 -15.52 -23.34
C GLU A 366 4.14 -14.42 -23.62
N GLU A 367 2.84 -14.76 -23.61
CA GLU A 367 1.76 -13.80 -23.82
C GLU A 367 1.62 -12.87 -22.62
N LEU A 368 1.62 -13.44 -21.41
CA LEU A 368 1.52 -12.67 -20.18
C LEU A 368 2.73 -11.75 -19.99
N GLY A 369 3.93 -12.19 -20.37
CA GLY A 369 5.15 -11.37 -20.32
C GLY A 369 5.14 -10.16 -21.26
N LYS A 370 4.31 -10.16 -22.31
CA LYS A 370 4.08 -9.01 -23.20
C LYS A 370 3.03 -8.04 -22.65
N LEU A 371 2.18 -8.49 -21.72
CA LEU A 371 1.03 -7.74 -21.20
C LEU A 371 1.29 -7.17 -19.83
N ALA A 372 1.98 -7.92 -18.96
CA ALA A 372 2.28 -7.55 -17.60
C ALA A 372 3.76 -7.21 -17.42
N ASN A 373 4.08 -6.41 -16.42
CA ASN A 373 5.47 -6.03 -16.13
C ASN A 373 6.15 -7.01 -15.15
N LEU A 374 5.35 -7.68 -14.31
CA LEU A 374 5.81 -8.69 -13.36
C LEU A 374 4.64 -9.54 -12.87
N TRP A 375 4.96 -10.69 -12.28
CA TRP A 375 4.02 -11.56 -11.58
C TRP A 375 4.74 -12.36 -10.49
N ARG A 376 3.97 -12.94 -9.60
CA ARG A 376 4.46 -13.85 -8.58
C ARG A 376 4.48 -15.28 -9.12
N THR A 377 5.48 -16.04 -8.74
CA THR A 377 5.64 -17.47 -9.12
C THR A 377 5.20 -18.42 -8.01
N THR A 378 4.95 -17.91 -6.81
CA THR A 378 4.65 -18.71 -5.62
C THR A 378 3.46 -18.16 -4.84
N GLY A 379 2.97 -18.93 -3.87
CA GLY A 379 1.99 -18.47 -2.88
C GLY A 379 2.53 -17.35 -1.98
N ASP A 380 1.71 -16.93 -1.02
CA ASP A 380 2.07 -15.88 -0.05
C ASP A 380 3.15 -16.37 0.91
N ILE A 381 4.19 -15.56 1.11
CA ILE A 381 5.23 -15.78 2.10
C ILE A 381 4.75 -15.24 3.44
N GLN A 382 4.86 -16.06 4.48
CA GLN A 382 4.58 -15.67 5.87
C GLN A 382 5.89 -15.48 6.64
N ASP A 383 5.84 -14.70 7.72
CA ASP A 383 7.00 -14.38 8.56
C ASP A 383 7.39 -15.56 9.47
N HIS A 384 7.75 -16.66 8.85
CA HIS A 384 8.38 -17.81 9.53
C HIS A 384 9.25 -18.60 8.55
N TRP A 385 10.33 -19.18 9.07
CA TRP A 385 11.36 -19.87 8.26
C TRP A 385 10.79 -20.96 7.35
N GLY A 386 9.84 -21.74 7.84
CA GLY A 386 9.21 -22.81 7.04
C GLY A 386 8.49 -22.30 5.79
N SER A 387 7.87 -21.12 5.85
CA SER A 387 7.28 -20.49 4.67
C SER A 387 8.35 -19.98 3.70
N VAL A 388 9.37 -19.29 4.21
CA VAL A 388 10.45 -18.73 3.40
C VAL A 388 11.24 -19.84 2.69
N SER A 389 11.67 -20.88 3.43
CA SER A 389 12.45 -21.98 2.87
C SER A 389 11.64 -22.92 1.97
N GLY A 390 10.33 -23.01 2.17
CA GLY A 390 9.45 -23.86 1.33
C GLY A 390 9.04 -23.18 0.02
N ILE A 391 9.21 -21.87 -0.09
CA ILE A 391 8.88 -21.09 -1.30
C ILE A 391 10.14 -20.80 -2.13
N GLY A 392 11.29 -20.61 -1.48
CA GLY A 392 12.60 -20.41 -2.13
C GLY A 392 13.20 -21.70 -2.55
#